data_4ebbfca1aeb4325a4b089020e62aa6ce
#
_entry.id   4ebbfca1aeb4325a4b089020e62aa6ce
#
_cell.length_a   1.000
_cell.length_b   1.000
_cell.length_c   1.000
_cell.angle_alpha   90.00
_cell.angle_beta   90.00
_cell.angle_gamma   90.00
#
_symmetry.space_group_name_H-M   'P 1'
#
loop_
_entity.id
_entity.type
_entity.pdbx_description
1 polymer ?
#
loop_
_entity_poly.entity_id
_entity_poly.type
_entity_poly.pdbx_seq_one_letter_code
_entity_poly.pdbx_strand_id
1 'polypeptide(L)'
;MLLDTPLCDFGRKAPDFKLNNFDKNSYSLGQLVGAKGLLVAFICNHCPYVKAIVTNFVADAQKLQTSGIQTVAIMPNDYISYPADNPEKMGEFAKQHNFGFPYLVDDTQSVAKDYGAVCTPDFFGFNANLELQYRGRLDNLTMGKDGARIPELFDAMELVATTGNGPANQIASMGCSIKWK
;
A
#
# COMPACT_ATOMS: atom_id res chain seq x y z
N MET A 1 6.99 6.55 16.33
CA MET A 1 7.04 5.21 16.95
C MET A 1 7.14 4.19 15.85
N LEU A 2 7.92 3.13 16.00
CA LEU A 2 8.00 1.99 15.09
C LEU A 2 6.94 0.96 15.48
N LEU A 3 6.22 0.41 14.50
CA LEU A 3 5.16 -0.58 14.73
C LEU A 3 5.29 -1.71 13.69
N ASP A 4 4.92 -2.92 14.11
CA ASP A 4 4.66 -4.05 13.22
C ASP A 4 3.18 -4.11 12.89
N THR A 5 2.85 -4.54 11.66
CA THR A 5 1.46 -4.74 11.25
C THR A 5 0.88 -6.01 11.88
N PRO A 6 -0.45 -6.07 12.11
CA PRO A 6 -1.13 -7.33 12.39
C PRO A 6 -0.93 -8.36 11.27
N LEU A 7 -1.18 -9.62 11.58
CA LEU A 7 -1.21 -10.70 10.58
C LEU A 7 -2.42 -10.56 9.66
N CYS A 8 -2.36 -11.26 8.51
CA CYS A 8 -3.43 -11.27 7.52
C CYS A 8 -4.71 -11.92 8.09
N ASP A 9 -5.81 -11.17 8.05
CA ASP A 9 -7.17 -11.65 8.33
C ASP A 9 -7.79 -12.11 7.00
N PHE A 10 -7.47 -13.34 6.61
CA PHE A 10 -7.86 -13.90 5.31
C PHE A 10 -9.37 -13.86 5.08
N GLY A 11 -9.75 -13.41 3.90
CA GLY A 11 -11.16 -13.32 3.49
C GLY A 11 -11.89 -12.07 3.98
N ARG A 12 -11.27 -11.23 4.82
CA ARG A 12 -11.85 -9.95 5.21
C ARG A 12 -12.11 -9.11 3.97
N LYS A 13 -13.35 -8.61 3.83
CA LYS A 13 -13.70 -7.73 2.72
C LYS A 13 -13.01 -6.37 2.82
N ALA A 14 -12.54 -5.86 1.69
CA ALA A 14 -12.02 -4.52 1.61
C ALA A 14 -13.10 -3.51 2.01
N PRO A 15 -12.87 -2.64 3.01
CA PRO A 15 -13.75 -1.52 3.30
C PRO A 15 -13.87 -0.60 2.08
N ASP A 16 -15.10 -0.18 1.76
CA ASP A 16 -15.33 0.73 0.63
C ASP A 16 -14.80 2.13 0.93
N PHE A 17 -14.34 2.81 -0.11
CA PHE A 17 -13.91 4.20 0.00
C PHE A 17 -14.14 4.99 -1.30
N LYS A 18 -14.17 6.30 -1.14
CA LYS A 18 -14.05 7.27 -2.21
C LYS A 18 -13.14 8.40 -1.75
N LEU A 19 -11.96 8.51 -2.35
CA LEU A 19 -10.93 9.47 -1.97
C LEU A 19 -10.46 10.29 -3.17
N ASN A 20 -9.89 11.45 -2.89
CA ASN A 20 -9.26 12.27 -3.90
C ASN A 20 -7.76 11.95 -4.00
N ASN A 21 -7.26 11.93 -5.23
CA ASN A 21 -5.84 11.95 -5.52
C ASN A 21 -5.27 13.36 -5.21
N PHE A 22 -3.95 13.49 -5.12
CA PHE A 22 -3.29 14.78 -4.90
C PHE A 22 -3.64 15.85 -5.96
N ASP A 23 -4.02 15.44 -7.16
CA ASP A 23 -4.48 16.30 -8.27
C ASP A 23 -5.99 16.59 -8.24
N LYS A 24 -6.68 16.20 -7.16
CA LYS A 24 -8.13 16.35 -6.93
C LYS A 24 -9.03 15.46 -7.77
N ASN A 25 -8.51 14.57 -8.62
CA ASN A 25 -9.31 13.54 -9.26
C ASN A 25 -9.81 12.54 -8.21
N SER A 26 -11.10 12.18 -8.28
CA SER A 26 -11.74 11.29 -7.31
C SER A 26 -11.74 9.85 -7.78
N TYR A 27 -11.42 8.92 -6.89
CA TYR A 27 -11.40 7.47 -7.14
C TYR A 27 -12.19 6.73 -6.07
N SER A 28 -13.00 5.75 -6.49
CA SER A 28 -13.66 4.80 -5.60
C SER A 28 -13.00 3.43 -5.67
N LEU A 29 -13.16 2.63 -4.63
CA LEU A 29 -12.64 1.26 -4.57
C LEU A 29 -13.02 0.44 -5.83
N GLY A 30 -14.31 0.51 -6.24
CA GLY A 30 -14.80 -0.25 -7.40
C GLY A 30 -14.18 0.17 -8.74
N GLN A 31 -13.69 1.41 -8.88
CA GLN A 31 -12.96 1.87 -10.07
C GLN A 31 -11.50 1.40 -10.09
N LEU A 32 -10.96 1.03 -8.94
CA LEU A 32 -9.53 0.71 -8.76
C LEU A 32 -9.26 -0.79 -8.78
N VAL A 33 -10.27 -1.64 -8.58
CA VAL A 33 -10.05 -3.09 -8.58
C VAL A 33 -9.71 -3.59 -9.98
N GLY A 34 -8.61 -4.33 -10.09
CA GLY A 34 -8.21 -5.00 -11.33
C GLY A 34 -8.93 -6.32 -11.56
N ALA A 35 -8.78 -6.89 -12.75
CA ALA A 35 -9.42 -8.15 -13.13
C ALA A 35 -9.06 -9.33 -12.21
N LYS A 36 -7.90 -9.27 -11.55
CA LYS A 36 -7.38 -10.31 -10.64
C LYS A 36 -7.26 -9.86 -9.19
N GLY A 37 -7.38 -8.57 -8.91
CA GLY A 37 -7.34 -8.04 -7.54
C GLY A 37 -6.79 -6.63 -7.43
N LEU A 38 -6.52 -6.24 -6.19
CA LEU A 38 -6.07 -4.89 -5.83
C LEU A 38 -5.01 -4.96 -4.73
N LEU A 39 -3.95 -4.19 -4.90
CA LEU A 39 -2.98 -3.90 -3.84
C LEU A 39 -3.24 -2.48 -3.30
N VAL A 40 -3.57 -2.37 -2.02
CA VAL A 40 -3.71 -1.09 -1.29
C VAL A 40 -2.48 -0.91 -0.41
N ALA A 41 -1.78 0.21 -0.56
CA ALA A 41 -0.59 0.54 0.19
C ALA A 41 -0.78 1.84 0.97
N PHE A 42 -0.79 1.77 2.30
CA PHE A 42 -0.72 2.97 3.13
C PHE A 42 0.73 3.42 3.24
N ILE A 43 1.04 4.56 2.63
CA ILE A 43 2.39 5.15 2.58
C ILE A 43 2.36 6.65 2.86
N CYS A 44 3.52 7.23 3.15
CA CYS A 44 3.68 8.67 3.24
C CYS A 44 5.05 9.10 2.70
N ASN A 45 5.23 10.40 2.44
CA ASN A 45 6.42 10.89 1.76
C ASN A 45 7.65 10.99 2.66
N HIS A 46 7.47 11.25 3.95
CA HIS A 46 8.58 11.53 4.86
C HIS A 46 9.11 10.29 5.60
N CYS A 47 8.38 9.18 5.61
CA CYS A 47 8.77 7.97 6.32
C CYS A 47 10.04 7.35 5.73
N PRO A 48 11.11 7.15 6.52
CA PRO A 48 12.34 6.54 6.02
C PRO A 48 12.13 5.09 5.55
N TYR A 49 11.22 4.35 6.15
CA TYR A 49 10.86 2.99 5.72
C TYR A 49 10.20 2.98 4.36
N VAL A 50 9.33 3.96 4.04
CA VAL A 50 8.75 4.12 2.70
C VAL A 50 9.83 4.50 1.70
N LYS A 51 10.68 5.47 2.03
CA LYS A 51 11.79 5.90 1.14
C LYS A 51 12.75 4.77 0.81
N ALA A 52 13.02 3.88 1.75
CA ALA A 52 13.92 2.74 1.55
C ALA A 52 13.36 1.72 0.54
N ILE A 53 12.04 1.57 0.42
CA ILE A 53 11.41 0.53 -0.39
C ILE A 53 10.71 1.04 -1.65
N VAL A 54 10.49 2.35 -1.80
CA VAL A 54 9.60 2.92 -2.82
C VAL A 54 10.00 2.54 -4.25
N THR A 55 11.29 2.46 -4.55
CA THR A 55 11.78 2.06 -5.88
C THR A 55 11.37 0.62 -6.22
N ASN A 56 11.57 -0.30 -5.29
CA ASN A 56 11.16 -1.70 -5.45
C ASN A 56 9.64 -1.84 -5.49
N PHE A 57 8.93 -1.10 -4.63
CA PHE A 57 7.47 -1.10 -4.60
C PHE A 57 6.86 -0.67 -5.95
N VAL A 58 7.36 0.42 -6.53
CA VAL A 58 6.89 0.91 -7.83
C VAL A 58 7.18 -0.09 -8.95
N ALA A 59 8.37 -0.69 -8.95
CA ALA A 59 8.73 -1.71 -9.95
C ALA A 59 7.83 -2.95 -9.84
N ASP A 60 7.55 -3.42 -8.63
CA ASP A 60 6.64 -4.54 -8.39
C ASP A 60 5.19 -4.21 -8.79
N ALA A 61 4.70 -3.02 -8.45
CA ALA A 61 3.37 -2.55 -8.83
C ALA A 61 3.17 -2.51 -10.35
N GLN A 62 4.18 -2.05 -11.10
CA GLN A 62 4.15 -2.04 -12.57
C GLN A 62 4.07 -3.45 -13.15
N LYS A 63 4.80 -4.40 -12.58
CA LYS A 63 4.73 -5.81 -13.02
C LYS A 63 3.37 -6.43 -12.67
N LEU A 64 2.86 -6.22 -11.46
CA LEU A 64 1.56 -6.74 -11.00
C LEU A 64 0.41 -6.25 -11.87
N GLN A 65 0.50 -5.03 -12.41
CA GLN A 65 -0.49 -4.51 -13.36
C GLN A 65 -0.62 -5.40 -14.60
N THR A 66 0.48 -5.97 -15.09
CA THR A 66 0.47 -6.89 -16.23
C THR A 66 -0.20 -8.22 -15.91
N SER A 67 -0.24 -8.60 -14.64
CA SER A 67 -0.92 -9.80 -14.12
C SER A 67 -2.38 -9.54 -13.73
N GLY A 68 -2.89 -8.32 -13.95
CA GLY A 68 -4.27 -7.94 -13.64
C GLY A 68 -4.53 -7.49 -12.21
N ILE A 69 -3.47 -7.30 -11.41
CA ILE A 69 -3.55 -6.69 -10.08
C ILE A 69 -3.30 -5.19 -10.21
N GLN A 70 -4.27 -4.37 -9.87
CA GLN A 70 -4.08 -2.92 -9.80
C GLN A 70 -3.50 -2.51 -8.46
N THR A 71 -2.88 -1.34 -8.41
CA THR A 71 -2.30 -0.78 -7.18
C THR A 71 -2.88 0.60 -6.90
N VAL A 72 -3.10 0.90 -5.64
CA VAL A 72 -3.41 2.24 -5.13
C VAL A 72 -2.60 2.52 -3.87
N ALA A 73 -2.01 3.69 -3.79
CA ALA A 73 -1.41 4.19 -2.57
C ALA A 73 -2.35 5.17 -1.87
N ILE A 74 -2.37 5.14 -0.53
CA ILE A 74 -3.19 6.04 0.31
C ILE A 74 -2.28 6.67 1.35
N MET A 75 -2.31 8.00 1.44
CA MET A 75 -1.59 8.79 2.44
C MET A 75 -2.53 9.10 3.62
N PRO A 76 -2.28 8.50 4.82
CA PRO A 76 -3.22 8.59 5.94
C PRO A 76 -2.81 9.61 7.01
N ASN A 77 -1.68 10.31 6.86
CA ASN A 77 -1.15 11.17 7.92
C ASN A 77 -1.89 12.52 8.01
N ASP A 78 -1.93 13.07 9.20
CA ASP A 78 -2.30 14.47 9.43
C ASP A 78 -1.26 15.39 8.76
N TYR A 79 -1.50 15.72 7.50
CA TYR A 79 -0.60 16.56 6.71
C TYR A 79 -0.63 18.05 7.11
N ILE A 80 -1.57 18.46 7.96
CA ILE A 80 -1.57 19.82 8.54
C ILE A 80 -0.44 19.92 9.57
N SER A 81 -0.35 18.97 10.47
CA SER A 81 0.74 18.91 11.46
C SER A 81 2.05 18.37 10.87
N TYR A 82 1.99 17.63 9.76
CA TYR A 82 3.15 17.06 9.05
C TYR A 82 3.17 17.48 7.57
N PRO A 83 3.52 18.75 7.25
CA PRO A 83 3.39 19.33 5.90
C PRO A 83 4.19 18.62 4.80
N ALA A 84 5.18 17.79 5.17
CA ALA A 84 5.92 16.96 4.21
C ALA A 84 5.04 15.93 3.48
N ASP A 85 3.84 15.66 4.00
CA ASP A 85 2.85 14.73 3.43
C ASP A 85 1.66 15.44 2.77
N ASN A 86 1.70 16.76 2.57
CA ASN A 86 0.61 17.49 1.94
C ASN A 86 0.43 17.07 0.46
N PRO A 87 -0.74 17.34 -0.15
CA PRO A 87 -1.03 16.93 -1.54
C PRO A 87 -0.01 17.41 -2.58
N GLU A 88 0.57 18.60 -2.43
CA GLU A 88 1.61 19.12 -3.32
C GLU A 88 2.86 18.23 -3.25
N LYS A 89 3.32 17.94 -2.04
CA LYS A 89 4.48 17.06 -1.81
C LYS A 89 4.22 15.61 -2.22
N MET A 90 2.99 15.13 -2.11
CA MET A 90 2.59 13.83 -2.66
C MET A 90 2.77 13.79 -4.18
N GLY A 91 2.36 14.86 -4.89
CA GLY A 91 2.56 14.98 -6.34
C GLY A 91 4.04 15.00 -6.74
N GLU A 92 4.88 15.74 -5.99
CA GLU A 92 6.34 15.74 -6.19
C GLU A 92 6.93 14.33 -5.98
N PHE A 93 6.56 13.65 -4.90
CA PHE A 93 7.02 12.31 -4.56
C PHE A 93 6.59 11.26 -5.60
N ALA A 94 5.33 11.29 -6.02
CA ALA A 94 4.81 10.41 -7.06
C ALA A 94 5.54 10.60 -8.40
N LYS A 95 5.81 11.85 -8.78
CA LYS A 95 6.57 12.18 -10.00
C LYS A 95 8.03 11.72 -9.89
N GLN A 96 8.68 12.00 -8.76
CA GLN A 96 10.08 11.61 -8.52
C GLN A 96 10.30 10.09 -8.62
N HIS A 97 9.34 9.31 -8.15
CA HIS A 97 9.42 7.85 -8.12
C HIS A 97 8.64 7.17 -9.27
N ASN A 98 8.13 7.93 -10.24
CA ASN A 98 7.41 7.41 -11.42
C ASN A 98 6.21 6.53 -11.04
N PHE A 99 5.34 6.97 -10.15
CA PHE A 99 4.13 6.24 -9.78
C PHE A 99 3.22 6.05 -11.01
N GLY A 100 2.96 4.80 -11.37
CA GLY A 100 2.01 4.41 -12.41
C GLY A 100 0.60 4.09 -11.86
N PHE A 101 0.30 4.51 -10.64
CA PHE A 101 -0.93 4.25 -9.91
C PHE A 101 -1.37 5.49 -9.10
N PRO A 102 -2.67 5.61 -8.73
CA PRO A 102 -3.16 6.71 -7.91
C PRO A 102 -2.52 6.75 -6.52
N TYR A 103 -2.29 7.98 -6.02
CA TYR A 103 -1.82 8.25 -4.67
C TYR A 103 -2.81 9.16 -3.96
N LEU A 104 -3.72 8.57 -3.19
CA LEU A 104 -4.91 9.19 -2.64
C LEU A 104 -4.66 9.81 -1.26
N VAL A 105 -5.44 10.83 -0.93
CA VAL A 105 -5.40 11.53 0.37
C VAL A 105 -6.54 11.04 1.25
N ASP A 106 -6.24 10.41 2.39
CA ASP A 106 -7.24 10.09 3.42
C ASP A 106 -7.28 11.19 4.48
N ASP A 107 -7.84 12.36 4.10
CA ASP A 107 -7.85 13.55 4.96
C ASP A 107 -8.59 13.33 6.28
N THR A 108 -9.65 12.54 6.27
CA THR A 108 -10.42 12.21 7.49
C THR A 108 -9.78 11.09 8.32
N GLN A 109 -8.84 10.37 7.74
CA GLN A 109 -8.21 9.18 8.32
C GLN A 109 -9.18 8.02 8.59
N SER A 110 -10.40 8.10 8.04
CA SER A 110 -11.42 7.08 8.22
C SER A 110 -11.08 5.81 7.47
N VAL A 111 -10.54 5.90 6.25
CA VAL A 111 -10.18 4.74 5.45
C VAL A 111 -9.04 3.96 6.11
N ALA A 112 -8.00 4.63 6.59
CA ALA A 112 -6.92 3.97 7.33
C ALA A 112 -7.44 3.26 8.59
N LYS A 113 -8.37 3.87 9.33
CA LYS A 113 -9.02 3.25 10.50
C LYS A 113 -9.87 2.04 10.11
N ASP A 114 -10.67 2.12 9.06
CA ASP A 114 -11.54 1.05 8.59
C ASP A 114 -10.73 -0.16 8.08
N TYR A 115 -9.59 0.09 7.42
CA TYR A 115 -8.64 -0.96 7.03
C TYR A 115 -7.87 -1.55 8.23
N GLY A 116 -7.81 -0.83 9.34
CA GLY A 116 -6.97 -1.17 10.48
C GLY A 116 -5.48 -0.98 10.18
N ALA A 117 -5.15 0.00 9.34
CA ALA A 117 -3.78 0.38 9.06
C ALA A 117 -3.13 1.00 10.31
N VAL A 118 -1.89 0.64 10.62
CA VAL A 118 -1.21 1.08 11.86
C VAL A 118 0.07 1.87 11.61
N CYS A 119 0.71 1.64 10.48
CA CYS A 119 1.99 2.27 10.13
C CYS A 119 2.10 2.56 8.63
N THR A 120 3.18 3.19 8.23
CA THR A 120 3.60 3.33 6.84
C THR A 120 5.03 2.78 6.68
N PRO A 121 5.27 1.84 5.73
CA PRO A 121 4.30 1.22 4.82
C PRO A 121 3.44 0.13 5.50
N ASP A 122 2.16 0.01 5.10
CA ASP A 122 1.27 -1.10 5.45
C ASP A 122 0.56 -1.55 4.18
N PHE A 123 0.68 -2.84 3.81
CA PHE A 123 0.21 -3.38 2.54
C PHE A 123 -0.96 -4.33 2.73
N PHE A 124 -2.00 -4.17 1.90
CA PHE A 124 -3.18 -5.02 1.88
C PHE A 124 -3.42 -5.51 0.45
N GLY A 125 -3.23 -6.81 0.23
CA GLY A 125 -3.45 -7.46 -1.06
C GLY A 125 -4.80 -8.19 -1.09
N PHE A 126 -5.65 -7.83 -2.03
CA PHE A 126 -6.99 -8.37 -2.20
C PHE A 126 -7.09 -9.15 -3.51
N ASN A 127 -7.88 -10.23 -3.51
CA ASN A 127 -8.25 -10.96 -4.74
C ASN A 127 -9.33 -10.20 -5.54
N ALA A 128 -9.78 -10.77 -6.66
CA ALA A 128 -10.81 -10.19 -7.52
C ALA A 128 -12.16 -9.98 -6.83
N ASN A 129 -12.43 -10.72 -5.75
CA ASN A 129 -13.63 -10.60 -4.92
C ASN A 129 -13.47 -9.57 -3.79
N LEU A 130 -12.35 -8.82 -3.77
CA LEU A 130 -11.99 -7.88 -2.70
C LEU A 130 -11.90 -8.55 -1.32
N GLU A 131 -11.43 -9.79 -1.28
CA GLU A 131 -11.12 -10.54 -0.07
C GLU A 131 -9.63 -10.46 0.23
N LEU A 132 -9.26 -10.10 1.46
CA LEU A 132 -7.87 -9.95 1.89
C LEU A 132 -7.14 -11.29 1.79
N GLN A 133 -6.01 -11.29 1.09
CA GLN A 133 -5.19 -12.47 0.84
C GLN A 133 -3.72 -12.26 1.22
N TYR A 134 -3.31 -11.00 1.37
CA TYR A 134 -1.96 -10.64 1.78
C TYR A 134 -1.97 -9.44 2.72
N ARG A 135 -1.29 -9.56 3.85
CA ARG A 135 -0.90 -8.45 4.72
C ARG A 135 0.48 -8.72 5.28
N GLY A 136 1.48 -8.17 4.65
CA GLY A 136 2.87 -8.45 4.97
C GLY A 136 3.81 -7.38 4.43
N ARG A 137 5.11 -7.61 4.58
CA ARG A 137 6.14 -6.69 4.10
C ARG A 137 6.33 -6.79 2.59
N LEU A 138 6.99 -5.76 2.00
CA LEU A 138 7.30 -5.75 0.57
C LEU A 138 8.28 -6.86 0.20
N ASP A 139 9.37 -6.97 0.97
CA ASP A 139 10.47 -7.91 0.73
C ASP A 139 11.27 -8.17 2.01
N ASN A 140 12.28 -9.02 1.92
CA ASN A 140 13.18 -9.38 3.03
C ASN A 140 14.22 -8.30 3.35
N LEU A 141 14.37 -7.28 2.49
CA LEU A 141 15.30 -6.18 2.70
C LEU A 141 14.66 -5.17 3.65
N THR A 142 15.23 -5.01 4.82
CA THR A 142 14.88 -3.93 5.74
C THR A 142 15.89 -2.80 5.64
N MET A 143 15.56 -1.62 6.16
CA MET A 143 16.45 -0.46 6.18
C MET A 143 17.86 -0.86 6.68
N GLY A 144 18.88 -0.65 5.83
CA GLY A 144 20.28 -0.97 6.16
C GLY A 144 20.70 -2.42 6.01
N LYS A 145 19.85 -3.28 5.44
CA LYS A 145 20.23 -4.65 5.06
C LYS A 145 20.57 -4.72 3.57
N ASP A 146 21.76 -5.22 3.29
CA ASP A 146 22.19 -5.61 1.95
C ASP A 146 21.97 -7.11 1.77
N GLY A 147 21.75 -7.54 0.54
CA GLY A 147 21.61 -8.96 0.21
C GLY A 147 20.71 -9.21 -1.00
N ALA A 148 20.51 -10.50 -1.30
CA ALA A 148 19.58 -10.91 -2.35
C ALA A 148 18.14 -10.60 -1.93
N ARG A 149 17.42 -9.87 -2.78
CA ARG A 149 16.02 -9.53 -2.56
C ARG A 149 15.12 -10.74 -2.79
N ILE A 150 14.22 -11.00 -1.85
CA ILE A 150 13.08 -11.92 -1.99
C ILE A 150 11.83 -11.07 -2.05
N PRO A 151 11.14 -10.96 -3.21
CA PRO A 151 10.01 -10.05 -3.42
C PRO A 151 8.70 -10.65 -2.88
N GLU A 152 8.59 -10.78 -1.57
CA GLU A 152 7.52 -11.53 -0.89
C GLU A 152 6.11 -11.03 -1.25
N LEU A 153 5.89 -9.71 -1.32
CA LEU A 153 4.61 -9.14 -1.73
C LEU A 153 4.31 -9.45 -3.19
N PHE A 154 5.28 -9.28 -4.09
CA PHE A 154 5.11 -9.55 -5.51
C PHE A 154 4.74 -11.03 -5.74
N ASP A 155 5.50 -11.96 -5.17
CA ASP A 155 5.27 -13.40 -5.29
C ASP A 155 3.89 -13.79 -4.72
N ALA A 156 3.50 -13.19 -3.58
CA ALA A 156 2.19 -13.41 -2.98
C ALA A 156 1.05 -12.93 -3.90
N MET A 157 1.17 -11.75 -4.50
CA MET A 157 0.13 -11.20 -5.36
C MET A 157 0.07 -11.90 -6.73
N GLU A 158 1.17 -12.43 -7.25
CA GLU A 158 1.17 -13.33 -8.41
C GLU A 158 0.43 -14.63 -8.10
N LEU A 159 0.61 -15.19 -6.90
CA LEU A 159 -0.16 -16.35 -6.44
C LEU A 159 -1.65 -16.01 -6.34
N VAL A 160 -2.00 -14.84 -5.80
CA VAL A 160 -3.39 -14.35 -5.75
C VAL A 160 -3.96 -14.20 -7.15
N ALA A 161 -3.21 -13.62 -8.10
CA ALA A 161 -3.67 -13.45 -9.49
C ALA A 161 -3.99 -14.78 -10.19
N THR A 162 -3.25 -15.84 -9.85
CA THR A 162 -3.40 -17.17 -10.47
C THR A 162 -4.40 -18.08 -9.77
N THR A 163 -4.49 -18.00 -8.43
CA THR A 163 -5.28 -18.95 -7.62
C THR A 163 -6.46 -18.31 -6.89
N GLY A 164 -6.46 -16.99 -6.73
CA GLY A 164 -7.40 -16.26 -5.87
C GLY A 164 -7.04 -16.28 -4.39
N ASN A 165 -5.96 -16.97 -4.00
CA ASN A 165 -5.54 -17.14 -2.61
C ASN A 165 -4.08 -16.71 -2.41
N GLY A 166 -3.80 -16.11 -1.26
CA GLY A 166 -2.45 -15.74 -0.84
C GLY A 166 -1.70 -16.88 -0.14
N PRO A 167 -0.38 -16.71 0.11
CA PRO A 167 0.40 -17.70 0.86
C PRO A 167 -0.04 -17.75 2.33
N ALA A 168 -0.04 -18.94 2.91
CA ALA A 168 -0.42 -19.12 4.31
C ALA A 168 0.54 -18.43 5.29
N ASN A 169 1.84 -18.44 4.97
CA ASN A 169 2.88 -17.82 5.80
C ASN A 169 3.22 -16.45 5.23
N GLN A 170 3.07 -15.42 6.06
CA GLN A 170 3.35 -14.04 5.71
C GLN A 170 4.14 -13.36 6.85
N ILE A 171 5.04 -12.46 6.50
CA ILE A 171 5.85 -11.74 7.46
C ILE A 171 5.32 -10.32 7.57
N ALA A 172 5.01 -9.88 8.79
CA ALA A 172 4.49 -8.56 9.07
C ALA A 172 5.36 -7.44 8.48
N SER A 173 4.72 -6.40 7.97
CA SER A 173 5.40 -5.15 7.63
C SER A 173 5.77 -4.39 8.88
N MET A 174 6.81 -3.57 8.80
CA MET A 174 7.26 -2.69 9.88
C MET A 174 7.40 -1.27 9.34
N GLY A 175 6.97 -0.29 10.12
CA GLY A 175 7.06 1.10 9.70
C GLY A 175 6.78 2.12 10.79
N CYS A 176 6.83 3.40 10.40
CA CYS A 176 6.49 4.50 11.28
C CYS A 176 4.97 4.53 11.54
N SER A 177 4.58 4.70 12.81
CA SER A 177 3.15 4.89 13.15
C SER A 177 2.50 5.97 12.30
N ILE A 178 1.25 5.75 11.89
CA ILE A 178 0.41 6.79 11.26
C ILE A 178 0.32 8.00 12.20
N LYS A 179 0.35 9.19 11.61
CA LYS A 179 0.23 10.46 12.35
C LYS A 179 -1.25 10.83 12.40
N TRP A 180 -1.91 10.36 13.46
CA TRP A 180 -3.33 10.63 13.68
C TRP A 180 -3.58 12.09 14.08
N LYS A 181 -4.73 12.65 13.66
CA LYS A 181 -5.28 13.93 14.15
C LYS A 181 -5.67 13.84 15.59
#